data_26c1af6639f5c73f494016a200199c8d
#
_entry.id   26c1af6639f5c73f494016a200199c8d
#
_cell.length_a   1.000
_cell.length_b   1.000
_cell.length_c   1.000
_cell.angle_alpha   90.00
_cell.angle_beta   90.00
_cell.angle_gamma   90.00
#
_symmetry.space_group_name_H-M   'P 1'
#
loop_
_entity.id
_entity.type
_entity.pdbx_description
1 polymer ?
#
loop_
_entity_poly.entity_id
_entity_poly.type
_entity_poly.pdbx_seq_one_letter_code
_entity_poly.pdbx_strand_id
1 'polypeptide(L)'
;VEVMCSTSARELIRRGAGYTVRTDSGSIDADYLIVACGGAAGAKLGGVMDGYELLKPLGHKRTRLCPALVQLTAEGGYPRALKGVRADAALSLVSGGEVIARGAGELQFTETGVSGPAAFDISRAVSTGGGKAGLHIDFLRGYDGSAVAQMLRARCRALPDLPCGEVFTGMLHNRLGRMLVKYAGLDAAAPLSSLGTDALDAAVRAAKDFTLTLTGTEGFDSAQVTAGGIR
;
A
#
# COMPACT_ATOMS: atom_id res chain seq x y z
N VAL A 1 31.21 24.00 -8.84
CA VAL A 1 30.96 22.66 -8.27
C VAL A 1 31.68 21.65 -9.14
N GLU A 2 32.54 20.84 -8.54
CA GLU A 2 33.20 19.72 -9.21
C GLU A 2 32.33 18.46 -9.03
N VAL A 3 32.18 17.67 -10.11
CA VAL A 3 31.41 16.41 -10.11
C VAL A 3 32.35 15.27 -10.46
N MET A 4 32.53 14.32 -9.56
CA MET A 4 33.34 13.13 -9.75
C MET A 4 32.45 11.92 -10.04
N CYS A 5 32.25 11.60 -11.32
CA CYS A 5 31.49 10.42 -11.74
C CYS A 5 32.32 9.16 -11.56
N SER A 6 31.62 8.00 -11.47
CA SER A 6 32.25 6.67 -11.31
C SER A 6 33.27 6.60 -10.17
N THR A 7 33.02 7.35 -9.10
CA THR A 7 33.90 7.45 -7.92
C THR A 7 33.12 7.05 -6.69
N SER A 8 33.44 5.88 -6.12
CA SER A 8 32.76 5.39 -4.92
C SER A 8 33.48 5.82 -3.64
N ALA A 9 32.76 6.40 -2.70
CA ALA A 9 33.25 6.60 -1.35
C ALA A 9 33.35 5.25 -0.62
N ARG A 10 34.52 4.98 -0.03
CA ARG A 10 34.82 3.71 0.66
C ARG A 10 34.93 3.86 2.16
N GLU A 11 35.36 5.02 2.63
CA GLU A 11 35.55 5.30 4.04
C GLU A 11 35.42 6.80 4.32
N LEU A 12 34.82 7.12 5.46
CA LEU A 12 34.71 8.48 5.98
C LEU A 12 35.54 8.58 7.28
N ILE A 13 36.50 9.49 7.32
CA ILE A 13 37.40 9.66 8.46
C ILE A 13 37.26 11.10 9.00
N ARG A 14 37.00 11.24 10.29
CA ARG A 14 37.05 12.55 10.95
C ARG A 14 38.49 12.91 11.26
N ARG A 15 38.93 14.10 10.85
CA ARG A 15 40.29 14.64 11.12
C ARG A 15 40.18 16.03 11.73
N GLY A 16 40.36 16.11 13.05
CA GLY A 16 40.25 17.39 13.76
C GLY A 16 38.89 18.04 13.55
N ALA A 17 38.87 19.21 12.91
CA ALA A 17 37.64 19.93 12.58
C ALA A 17 37.00 19.51 11.22
N GLY A 18 37.72 18.75 10.38
CA GLY A 18 37.26 18.38 9.04
C GLY A 18 37.13 16.87 8.84
N TYR A 19 37.04 16.47 7.60
CA TYR A 19 36.79 15.07 7.16
C TYR A 19 37.70 14.72 5.99
N THR A 20 38.10 13.45 5.91
CA THR A 20 38.69 12.85 4.73
C THR A 20 37.73 11.80 4.18
N VAL A 21 37.34 11.88 2.91
CA VAL A 21 36.61 10.88 2.17
C VAL A 21 37.60 10.05 1.37
N ARG A 22 37.77 8.77 1.69
CA ARG A 22 38.52 7.83 0.86
C ARG A 22 37.63 7.28 -0.24
N THR A 23 38.10 7.33 -1.46
CA THR A 23 37.43 6.81 -2.64
C THR A 23 38.27 5.71 -3.31
N ASP A 24 37.70 5.01 -4.29
CA ASP A 24 38.45 4.06 -5.12
C ASP A 24 39.53 4.72 -6.01
N SER A 25 39.46 6.05 -6.20
CA SER A 25 40.42 6.82 -7.00
C SER A 25 41.35 7.72 -6.20
N GLY A 26 41.24 7.76 -4.86
CA GLY A 26 42.08 8.61 -4.00
C GLY A 26 41.36 9.09 -2.75
N SER A 27 41.82 10.21 -2.18
CA SER A 27 41.24 10.81 -0.97
C SER A 27 40.92 12.27 -1.20
N ILE A 28 39.83 12.74 -0.61
CA ILE A 28 39.34 14.12 -0.68
C ILE A 28 39.22 14.62 0.75
N ASP A 29 39.86 15.76 1.06
CA ASP A 29 39.72 16.44 2.35
C ASP A 29 38.66 17.57 2.24
N ALA A 30 37.85 17.74 3.28
CA ALA A 30 36.80 18.73 3.34
C ALA A 30 36.56 19.21 4.78
N ASP A 31 36.20 20.48 4.94
CA ASP A 31 35.81 21.03 6.23
C ASP A 31 34.43 20.51 6.67
N TYR A 32 33.54 20.31 5.72
CA TYR A 32 32.17 19.80 5.93
C TYR A 32 31.87 18.65 5.00
N LEU A 33 31.10 17.69 5.47
CA LEU A 33 30.69 16.53 4.73
C LEU A 33 29.18 16.34 4.78
N ILE A 34 28.53 16.26 3.62
CA ILE A 34 27.11 15.92 3.50
C ILE A 34 27.00 14.53 2.88
N VAL A 35 26.43 13.59 3.62
CA VAL A 35 26.18 12.22 3.14
C VAL A 35 24.75 12.13 2.66
N ALA A 36 24.56 12.07 1.35
CA ALA A 36 23.26 12.09 0.66
C ALA A 36 23.11 10.93 -0.35
N CYS A 37 23.64 9.76 -0.04
CA CYS A 37 23.71 8.59 -0.92
C CYS A 37 22.41 7.77 -1.00
N GLY A 38 21.30 8.29 -0.43
CA GLY A 38 20.01 7.60 -0.44
C GLY A 38 19.93 6.46 0.59
N GLY A 39 19.03 5.52 0.35
CA GLY A 39 18.75 4.38 1.22
C GLY A 39 18.44 3.11 0.44
N ALA A 40 17.92 2.09 1.13
CA ALA A 40 17.72 0.74 0.60
C ALA A 40 16.57 0.62 -0.42
N ALA A 41 15.66 1.60 -0.50
CA ALA A 41 14.51 1.55 -1.40
C ALA A 41 14.92 1.75 -2.86
N GLY A 42 14.23 1.05 -3.77
CA GLY A 42 14.44 1.20 -5.21
C GLY A 42 15.81 0.68 -5.66
N ALA A 43 16.22 -0.52 -5.27
CA ALA A 43 17.53 -1.09 -5.61
C ALA A 43 17.86 -1.00 -7.10
N LYS A 44 16.86 -1.19 -7.98
CA LYS A 44 17.00 -1.05 -9.45
C LYS A 44 17.30 0.39 -9.90
N LEU A 45 17.04 1.38 -9.06
CA LEU A 45 17.26 2.79 -9.31
C LEU A 45 18.47 3.34 -8.54
N GLY A 46 19.29 2.47 -7.97
CA GLY A 46 20.49 2.85 -7.21
C GLY A 46 20.31 2.89 -5.69
N GLY A 47 19.21 2.36 -5.17
CA GLY A 47 19.04 2.18 -3.72
C GLY A 47 20.08 1.22 -3.17
N VAL A 48 20.87 1.66 -2.17
CA VAL A 48 21.96 0.90 -1.57
C VAL A 48 22.01 1.09 -0.04
N MET A 49 22.74 0.17 0.62
CA MET A 49 22.92 0.21 2.07
C MET A 49 24.23 0.89 2.50
N ASP A 50 25.09 1.22 1.56
CA ASP A 50 26.48 1.64 1.79
C ASP A 50 26.59 2.87 2.69
N GLY A 51 25.70 3.86 2.55
CA GLY A 51 25.70 5.07 3.38
C GLY A 51 25.54 4.80 4.86
N TYR A 52 24.78 3.78 5.22
CA TYR A 52 24.63 3.40 6.63
C TYR A 52 25.91 2.80 7.21
N GLU A 53 26.65 2.02 6.41
CA GLU A 53 27.91 1.43 6.83
C GLU A 53 29.03 2.47 6.86
N LEU A 54 29.07 3.43 5.94
CA LEU A 54 30.03 4.54 5.92
C LEU A 54 29.91 5.43 7.17
N LEU A 55 28.71 5.60 7.74
CA LEU A 55 28.47 6.46 8.90
C LEU A 55 28.72 5.77 10.25
N LYS A 56 28.74 4.44 10.27
CA LYS A 56 28.92 3.64 11.48
C LYS A 56 30.25 3.90 12.20
N PRO A 57 31.42 3.98 11.51
CA PRO A 57 32.71 4.31 12.16
C PRO A 57 32.77 5.71 12.76
N LEU A 58 31.91 6.63 12.29
CA LEU A 58 31.78 8.00 12.83
C LEU A 58 30.91 8.06 14.10
N GLY A 59 30.44 6.91 14.60
CA GLY A 59 29.63 6.81 15.82
C GLY A 59 28.12 6.91 15.61
N HIS A 60 27.66 7.03 14.38
CA HIS A 60 26.22 7.06 14.08
C HIS A 60 25.58 5.68 14.25
N LYS A 61 24.35 5.68 14.75
CA LYS A 61 23.53 4.47 14.89
C LYS A 61 22.41 4.50 13.86
N ARG A 62 22.00 3.32 13.41
CA ARG A 62 20.90 3.14 12.49
C ARG A 62 19.65 2.62 13.21
N THR A 63 18.49 3.21 12.94
CA THR A 63 17.20 2.63 13.33
C THR A 63 16.85 1.42 12.44
N ARG A 64 15.84 0.64 12.82
CA ARG A 64 15.31 -0.42 11.95
C ARG A 64 14.83 0.20 10.64
N LEU A 65 15.34 -0.30 9.52
CA LEU A 65 14.88 0.10 8.19
C LEU A 65 13.71 -0.78 7.77
N CYS A 66 12.73 -0.15 7.15
CA CYS A 66 11.56 -0.82 6.57
C CYS A 66 11.23 -0.20 5.21
N PRO A 67 10.70 -0.97 4.25
CA PRO A 67 10.15 -0.41 3.04
C PRO A 67 8.91 0.41 3.35
N ALA A 68 8.74 1.56 2.68
CA ALA A 68 7.55 2.40 2.77
C ALA A 68 7.19 2.97 1.38
N LEU A 69 5.97 3.47 1.22
CA LEU A 69 5.36 3.76 -0.07
C LEU A 69 5.54 2.56 -1.02
N VAL A 70 5.02 1.43 -0.58
CA VAL A 70 5.24 0.13 -1.21
C VAL A 70 3.92 -0.65 -1.31
N GLN A 71 3.81 -1.47 -2.34
CA GLN A 71 2.70 -2.39 -2.54
C GLN A 71 2.54 -3.34 -1.35
N LEU A 72 1.29 -3.57 -0.94
CA LEU A 72 0.91 -4.51 0.11
C LEU A 72 0.64 -5.89 -0.50
N THR A 73 1.02 -6.94 0.19
CA THR A 73 0.73 -8.33 -0.18
C THR A 73 -0.40 -8.88 0.69
N ALA A 74 -1.28 -9.71 0.09
CA ALA A 74 -2.45 -10.26 0.76
C ALA A 74 -2.67 -11.73 0.42
N GLU A 75 -3.34 -12.45 1.32
CA GLU A 75 -3.78 -13.83 1.11
C GLU A 75 -4.98 -13.89 0.15
N GLY A 76 -5.19 -15.07 -0.44
CA GLY A 76 -6.37 -15.41 -1.21
C GLY A 76 -6.33 -15.01 -2.68
N GLY A 77 -7.43 -15.31 -3.38
CA GLY A 77 -7.52 -15.13 -4.84
C GLY A 77 -8.12 -13.80 -5.29
N TYR A 78 -8.64 -12.97 -4.39
CA TYR A 78 -9.32 -11.72 -4.75
C TYR A 78 -8.39 -10.70 -5.41
N PRO A 79 -7.18 -10.44 -4.90
CA PRO A 79 -6.25 -9.52 -5.56
C PRO A 79 -5.98 -9.92 -7.00
N ARG A 80 -5.63 -11.19 -7.22
CA ARG A 80 -5.36 -11.74 -8.55
C ARG A 80 -6.57 -11.64 -9.48
N ALA A 81 -7.78 -11.99 -8.99
CA ALA A 81 -9.03 -11.92 -9.77
C ALA A 81 -9.37 -10.47 -10.18
N LEU A 82 -8.94 -9.48 -9.41
CA LEU A 82 -9.14 -8.06 -9.67
C LEU A 82 -7.91 -7.35 -10.25
N LYS A 83 -6.83 -8.06 -10.57
CA LYS A 83 -5.59 -7.46 -11.09
C LYS A 83 -5.87 -6.41 -12.15
N GLY A 84 -5.29 -5.22 -11.95
CA GLY A 84 -5.44 -4.06 -12.82
C GLY A 84 -6.69 -3.20 -12.56
N VAL A 85 -7.65 -3.66 -11.76
CA VAL A 85 -8.80 -2.86 -11.35
C VAL A 85 -8.34 -1.75 -10.41
N ARG A 86 -8.83 -0.54 -10.64
CA ARG A 86 -8.66 0.63 -9.78
C ARG A 86 -10.00 1.05 -9.20
N ALA A 87 -9.97 1.56 -7.97
CA ALA A 87 -11.14 2.09 -7.29
C ALA A 87 -10.72 3.22 -6.35
N ASP A 88 -11.57 4.22 -6.19
CA ASP A 88 -11.45 5.16 -5.08
C ASP A 88 -11.96 4.48 -3.81
N ALA A 89 -11.16 4.48 -2.75
CA ALA A 89 -11.46 3.73 -1.54
C ALA A 89 -10.95 4.42 -0.27
N ALA A 90 -11.56 4.06 0.86
CA ALA A 90 -10.98 4.30 2.18
C ALA A 90 -10.51 2.98 2.76
N LEU A 91 -9.33 3.01 3.39
CA LEU A 91 -8.65 1.85 3.95
C LEU A 91 -8.53 1.99 5.46
N SER A 92 -8.79 0.91 6.18
CA SER A 92 -8.48 0.79 7.61
C SER A 92 -7.64 -0.46 7.82
N LEU A 93 -6.42 -0.29 8.34
CA LEU A 93 -5.54 -1.38 8.72
C LEU A 93 -5.85 -1.77 10.18
N VAL A 94 -6.27 -3.01 10.38
CA VAL A 94 -6.68 -3.52 11.70
C VAL A 94 -5.70 -4.60 12.16
N SER A 95 -5.18 -4.46 13.38
CA SER A 95 -4.34 -5.44 14.03
C SER A 95 -4.72 -5.54 15.51
N GLY A 96 -4.86 -6.77 16.03
CA GLY A 96 -5.29 -6.98 17.42
C GLY A 96 -6.68 -6.40 17.76
N GLY A 97 -7.55 -6.21 16.75
CA GLY A 97 -8.88 -5.60 16.93
C GLY A 97 -8.89 -4.08 16.90
N GLU A 98 -7.75 -3.42 16.76
CA GLU A 98 -7.64 -1.96 16.71
C GLU A 98 -7.23 -1.45 15.31
N VAL A 99 -7.75 -0.30 14.93
CA VAL A 99 -7.34 0.40 13.69
C VAL A 99 -6.01 1.09 13.96
N ILE A 100 -4.94 0.60 13.35
CA ILE A 100 -3.56 1.10 13.53
C ILE A 100 -3.12 2.09 12.44
N ALA A 101 -3.79 2.11 11.30
CA ALA A 101 -3.55 3.10 10.24
C ALA A 101 -4.78 3.26 9.35
N ARG A 102 -4.90 4.42 8.71
CA ARG A 102 -5.93 4.73 7.71
C ARG A 102 -5.28 5.35 6.48
N GLY A 103 -5.87 5.08 5.32
CA GLY A 103 -5.51 5.69 4.05
C GLY A 103 -6.75 5.89 3.20
N ALA A 104 -6.71 6.81 2.24
CA ALA A 104 -7.83 7.04 1.33
C ALA A 104 -7.33 7.55 -0.02
N GLY A 105 -8.05 7.21 -1.08
CA GLY A 105 -7.72 7.61 -2.45
C GLY A 105 -7.75 6.42 -3.41
N GLU A 106 -7.01 6.52 -4.52
CA GLU A 106 -6.94 5.45 -5.49
C GLU A 106 -6.27 4.21 -4.89
N LEU A 107 -6.95 3.09 -5.00
CA LEU A 107 -6.48 1.74 -4.72
C LEU A 107 -6.40 0.96 -6.03
N GLN A 108 -5.31 0.25 -6.27
CA GLN A 108 -5.14 -0.62 -7.43
C GLN A 108 -4.88 -2.06 -6.97
N PHE A 109 -5.65 -3.00 -7.51
CA PHE A 109 -5.39 -4.43 -7.30
C PHE A 109 -4.24 -4.91 -8.18
N THR A 110 -3.36 -5.73 -7.60
CA THR A 110 -2.20 -6.33 -8.27
C THR A 110 -2.30 -7.86 -8.27
N GLU A 111 -1.29 -8.56 -8.75
CA GLU A 111 -1.26 -10.04 -8.71
C GLU A 111 -1.28 -10.58 -7.27
N THR A 112 -0.57 -9.92 -6.37
CA THR A 112 -0.25 -10.41 -5.02
C THR A 112 -0.96 -9.64 -3.91
N GLY A 113 -1.64 -8.52 -4.23
CA GLY A 113 -2.27 -7.68 -3.22
C GLY A 113 -2.82 -6.37 -3.77
N VAL A 114 -2.49 -5.27 -3.11
CA VAL A 114 -2.98 -3.93 -3.46
C VAL A 114 -1.86 -2.88 -3.46
N SER A 115 -2.01 -1.88 -4.31
CA SER A 115 -1.09 -0.77 -4.53
C SER A 115 -1.88 0.54 -4.68
N GLY A 116 -1.22 1.61 -5.03
CA GLY A 116 -1.82 2.94 -5.21
C GLY A 116 -1.66 3.82 -3.98
N PRO A 117 -1.96 5.12 -4.10
CA PRO A 117 -1.76 6.11 -3.04
C PRO A 117 -2.35 5.70 -1.69
N ALA A 118 -3.60 5.20 -1.68
CA ALA A 118 -4.26 4.75 -0.44
C ALA A 118 -3.50 3.62 0.26
N ALA A 119 -2.94 2.66 -0.48
CA ALA A 119 -2.14 1.56 0.06
C ALA A 119 -0.76 2.05 0.52
N PHE A 120 -0.16 3.00 -0.18
CA PHE A 120 1.14 3.57 0.16
C PHE A 120 1.11 4.30 1.49
N ASP A 121 0.06 5.05 1.79
CA ASP A 121 -0.10 5.78 3.05
C ASP A 121 -0.02 4.87 4.28
N ILE A 122 -0.56 3.65 4.19
CA ILE A 122 -0.58 2.69 5.30
C ILE A 122 0.58 1.69 5.26
N SER A 123 1.37 1.65 4.19
CA SER A 123 2.39 0.63 3.94
C SER A 123 3.48 0.58 5.02
N ARG A 124 3.85 1.76 5.59
CA ARG A 124 4.80 1.83 6.69
C ARG A 124 4.30 1.07 7.93
N ALA A 125 3.01 1.23 8.28
CA ALA A 125 2.43 0.53 9.42
C ALA A 125 2.46 -0.99 9.22
N VAL A 126 2.19 -1.47 7.99
CA VAL A 126 2.31 -2.90 7.64
C VAL A 126 3.75 -3.38 7.77
N SER A 127 4.73 -2.64 7.22
CA SER A 127 6.15 -3.01 7.25
C SER A 127 6.73 -3.05 8.66
N THR A 128 6.24 -2.21 9.57
CA THR A 128 6.73 -2.13 10.95
C THR A 128 6.00 -3.07 11.91
N GLY A 129 4.75 -3.40 11.62
CA GLY A 129 3.86 -4.16 12.50
C GLY A 129 4.21 -5.65 12.67
N GLY A 130 4.96 -6.24 11.73
CA GLY A 130 5.58 -7.59 11.87
C GLY A 130 4.62 -8.78 11.92
N GLY A 131 3.32 -8.62 11.64
CA GLY A 131 2.33 -9.70 11.71
C GLY A 131 1.21 -9.58 10.67
N LYS A 132 0.33 -10.59 10.65
CA LYS A 132 -0.89 -10.55 9.84
C LYS A 132 -1.81 -9.42 10.34
N ALA A 133 -2.36 -8.66 9.42
CA ALA A 133 -3.31 -7.60 9.70
C ALA A 133 -4.49 -7.68 8.73
N GLY A 134 -5.66 -7.27 9.18
CA GLY A 134 -6.85 -7.11 8.34
C GLY A 134 -6.81 -5.76 7.62
N LEU A 135 -6.98 -5.77 6.30
CA LEU A 135 -7.23 -4.56 5.52
C LEU A 135 -8.71 -4.48 5.20
N HIS A 136 -9.39 -3.53 5.82
CA HIS A 136 -10.80 -3.22 5.60
C HIS A 136 -10.91 -2.12 4.54
N ILE A 137 -11.71 -2.33 3.51
CA ILE A 137 -11.79 -1.47 2.32
C ILE A 137 -13.23 -1.03 2.12
N ASP A 138 -13.44 0.28 2.15
CA ASP A 138 -14.70 0.94 1.78
C ASP A 138 -14.58 1.50 0.36
N PHE A 139 -15.26 0.88 -0.61
CA PHE A 139 -15.27 1.31 -2.00
C PHE A 139 -16.30 2.41 -2.32
N LEU A 140 -17.13 2.76 -1.37
CA LEU A 140 -18.15 3.80 -1.50
C LEU A 140 -18.03 4.84 -0.36
N ARG A 141 -16.79 5.27 -0.10
CA ARG A 141 -16.40 6.14 1.03
C ARG A 141 -17.13 7.48 1.09
N GLY A 142 -17.69 7.95 -0.02
CA GLY A 142 -18.49 9.17 -0.08
C GLY A 142 -19.92 9.01 0.43
N TYR A 143 -20.35 7.80 0.77
CA TYR A 143 -21.70 7.49 1.22
C TYR A 143 -21.66 6.64 2.48
N ASP A 144 -22.59 6.89 3.39
CA ASP A 144 -22.79 6.00 4.52
C ASP A 144 -23.54 4.72 4.09
N GLY A 145 -23.55 3.69 4.98
CA GLY A 145 -24.19 2.41 4.66
C GLY A 145 -25.68 2.53 4.38
N SER A 146 -26.38 3.49 5.01
CA SER A 146 -27.81 3.72 4.80
C SER A 146 -28.10 4.30 3.42
N ALA A 147 -27.29 5.25 2.95
CA ALA A 147 -27.37 5.80 1.61
C ALA A 147 -27.10 4.74 0.54
N VAL A 148 -26.07 3.91 0.73
CA VAL A 148 -25.79 2.78 -0.17
C VAL A 148 -26.98 1.80 -0.22
N ALA A 149 -27.55 1.44 0.95
CA ALA A 149 -28.72 0.58 1.02
C ALA A 149 -29.94 1.18 0.27
N GLN A 150 -30.18 2.48 0.41
CA GLN A 150 -31.25 3.17 -0.33
C GLN A 150 -31.02 3.12 -1.85
N MET A 151 -29.79 3.38 -2.30
CA MET A 151 -29.44 3.30 -3.72
C MET A 151 -29.67 1.90 -4.29
N LEU A 152 -29.24 0.85 -3.58
CA LEU A 152 -29.44 -0.53 -4.03
C LEU A 152 -30.93 -0.91 -4.04
N ARG A 153 -31.70 -0.53 -3.00
CA ARG A 153 -33.16 -0.77 -2.95
C ARG A 153 -33.90 -0.05 -4.10
N ALA A 154 -33.50 1.21 -4.38
CA ALA A 154 -34.08 1.95 -5.51
C ALA A 154 -33.80 1.24 -6.84
N ARG A 155 -32.57 0.74 -7.02
CA ARG A 155 -32.17 0.00 -8.22
C ARG A 155 -32.98 -1.31 -8.38
N CYS A 156 -33.14 -2.09 -7.31
CA CYS A 156 -33.94 -3.31 -7.34
C CYS A 156 -35.39 -3.05 -7.76
N ARG A 157 -35.98 -1.94 -7.31
CA ARG A 157 -37.33 -1.54 -7.73
C ARG A 157 -37.41 -1.07 -9.19
N ALA A 158 -36.39 -0.34 -9.64
CA ALA A 158 -36.36 0.23 -10.98
C ALA A 158 -36.03 -0.82 -12.07
N LEU A 159 -35.20 -1.82 -11.73
CA LEU A 159 -34.65 -2.81 -12.66
C LEU A 159 -34.79 -4.23 -12.07
N PRO A 160 -36.03 -4.72 -11.81
CA PRO A 160 -36.26 -5.97 -11.08
C PRO A 160 -35.68 -7.21 -11.77
N ASP A 161 -35.61 -7.21 -13.08
CA ASP A 161 -35.11 -8.33 -13.89
C ASP A 161 -33.60 -8.29 -14.16
N LEU A 162 -32.92 -7.21 -13.76
CA LEU A 162 -31.47 -7.10 -13.94
C LEU A 162 -30.76 -8.17 -13.09
N PRO A 163 -29.74 -8.87 -13.63
CA PRO A 163 -28.96 -9.82 -12.85
C PRO A 163 -28.28 -9.17 -11.64
N CYS A 164 -28.25 -9.85 -10.50
CA CYS A 164 -27.66 -9.38 -9.25
C CYS A 164 -26.19 -8.98 -9.42
N GLY A 165 -25.43 -9.67 -10.31
CA GLY A 165 -24.07 -9.31 -10.66
C GLY A 165 -23.88 -7.88 -11.20
N GLU A 166 -24.95 -7.22 -11.60
CA GLU A 166 -24.94 -5.84 -12.12
C GLU A 166 -25.43 -4.80 -11.10
N VAL A 167 -25.68 -5.20 -9.85
CA VAL A 167 -26.24 -4.30 -8.81
C VAL A 167 -25.37 -3.06 -8.56
N PHE A 168 -24.05 -3.13 -8.77
CA PHE A 168 -23.11 -2.03 -8.60
C PHE A 168 -22.72 -1.33 -9.92
N THR A 169 -23.28 -1.71 -11.05
CA THR A 169 -22.97 -1.10 -12.36
C THR A 169 -23.28 0.40 -12.35
N GLY A 170 -22.33 1.22 -12.81
CA GLY A 170 -22.40 2.68 -12.76
C GLY A 170 -21.97 3.30 -11.41
N MET A 171 -21.76 2.48 -10.36
CA MET A 171 -21.23 2.92 -9.06
C MET A 171 -19.78 2.51 -8.89
N LEU A 172 -19.43 1.30 -9.33
CA LEU A 172 -18.11 0.69 -9.22
C LEU A 172 -17.67 0.11 -10.57
N HIS A 173 -16.37 -0.15 -10.70
CA HIS A 173 -15.87 -0.92 -11.84
C HIS A 173 -16.57 -2.29 -11.92
N ASN A 174 -17.06 -2.70 -13.10
CA ASN A 174 -17.94 -3.87 -13.27
C ASN A 174 -17.33 -5.17 -12.68
N ARG A 175 -16.01 -5.43 -12.89
CA ARG A 175 -15.37 -6.61 -12.30
C ARG A 175 -15.35 -6.56 -10.77
N LEU A 176 -15.16 -5.38 -10.19
CA LEU A 176 -15.23 -5.19 -8.75
C LEU A 176 -16.64 -5.43 -8.22
N GLY A 177 -17.64 -4.81 -8.84
CA GLY A 177 -19.06 -5.00 -8.46
C GLY A 177 -19.47 -6.47 -8.46
N ARG A 178 -19.19 -7.21 -9.53
CA ARG A 178 -19.47 -8.66 -9.63
C ARG A 178 -18.72 -9.47 -8.57
N MET A 179 -17.49 -9.11 -8.27
CA MET A 179 -16.72 -9.77 -7.21
C MET A 179 -17.34 -9.51 -5.83
N LEU A 180 -17.80 -8.29 -5.56
CA LEU A 180 -18.46 -7.96 -4.28
C LEU A 180 -19.77 -8.73 -4.10
N VAL A 181 -20.55 -8.91 -5.16
CA VAL A 181 -21.74 -9.78 -5.15
C VAL A 181 -21.38 -11.21 -4.76
N LYS A 182 -20.33 -11.77 -5.37
CA LYS A 182 -19.82 -13.11 -5.02
C LYS A 182 -19.28 -13.15 -3.58
N TYR A 183 -18.56 -12.12 -3.14
CA TYR A 183 -18.04 -12.00 -1.77
C TYR A 183 -19.17 -11.95 -0.74
N ALA A 184 -20.28 -11.30 -1.07
CA ALA A 184 -21.50 -11.27 -0.26
C ALA A 184 -22.27 -12.62 -0.22
N GLY A 185 -21.80 -13.65 -0.95
CA GLY A 185 -22.46 -14.95 -1.03
C GLY A 185 -23.73 -14.97 -1.89
N LEU A 186 -23.91 -13.98 -2.77
CA LEU A 186 -25.10 -13.84 -3.60
C LEU A 186 -24.92 -14.52 -4.97
N ASP A 187 -26.02 -15.05 -5.52
CA ASP A 187 -26.05 -15.57 -6.88
C ASP A 187 -26.08 -14.41 -7.89
N ALA A 188 -24.98 -14.25 -8.63
CA ALA A 188 -24.85 -13.19 -9.62
C ALA A 188 -25.84 -13.29 -10.79
N ALA A 189 -26.42 -14.49 -11.07
CA ALA A 189 -27.39 -14.70 -12.13
C ALA A 189 -28.84 -14.45 -11.70
N ALA A 190 -29.12 -14.48 -10.40
CA ALA A 190 -30.45 -14.23 -9.86
C ALA A 190 -30.94 -12.82 -10.20
N PRO A 191 -32.24 -12.58 -10.45
CA PRO A 191 -32.77 -11.25 -10.71
C PRO A 191 -32.74 -10.38 -9.44
N LEU A 192 -32.60 -9.06 -9.59
CA LEU A 192 -32.61 -8.13 -8.46
C LEU A 192 -33.92 -8.19 -7.64
N SER A 193 -35.03 -8.55 -8.24
CA SER A 193 -36.31 -8.75 -7.55
C SER A 193 -36.30 -9.88 -6.53
N SER A 194 -35.34 -10.80 -6.61
CA SER A 194 -35.20 -11.91 -5.66
C SER A 194 -34.39 -11.50 -4.38
N LEU A 195 -33.77 -10.33 -4.37
CA LEU A 195 -32.94 -9.88 -3.23
C LEU A 195 -33.81 -9.42 -2.08
N GLY A 196 -33.85 -10.19 -1.01
CA GLY A 196 -34.42 -9.79 0.27
C GLY A 196 -33.52 -8.79 1.03
N THR A 197 -34.02 -8.31 2.15
CA THR A 197 -33.31 -7.29 2.98
C THR A 197 -31.92 -7.80 3.40
N ASP A 198 -31.78 -9.04 3.87
CA ASP A 198 -30.51 -9.59 4.34
C ASP A 198 -29.46 -9.69 3.21
N ALA A 199 -29.90 -10.03 1.99
CA ALA A 199 -29.05 -10.07 0.81
C ALA A 199 -28.55 -8.67 0.41
N LEU A 200 -29.43 -7.67 0.46
CA LEU A 200 -29.06 -6.28 0.22
C LEU A 200 -28.08 -5.76 1.29
N ASP A 201 -28.31 -6.08 2.54
CA ASP A 201 -27.41 -5.69 3.65
C ASP A 201 -26.05 -6.39 3.51
N ALA A 202 -26.01 -7.65 3.03
CA ALA A 202 -24.75 -8.32 2.71
C ALA A 202 -23.99 -7.64 1.56
N ALA A 203 -24.71 -7.21 0.51
CA ALA A 203 -24.11 -6.45 -0.59
C ALA A 203 -23.55 -5.08 -0.11
N VAL A 204 -24.29 -4.38 0.75
CA VAL A 204 -23.83 -3.12 1.36
C VAL A 204 -22.56 -3.35 2.17
N ARG A 205 -22.56 -4.36 3.06
CA ARG A 205 -21.35 -4.71 3.85
C ARG A 205 -20.17 -5.05 2.95
N ALA A 206 -20.39 -5.83 1.88
CA ALA A 206 -19.33 -6.18 0.94
C ALA A 206 -18.70 -4.95 0.27
N ALA A 207 -19.49 -3.92 -0.05
CA ALA A 207 -18.99 -2.68 -0.65
C ALA A 207 -18.35 -1.72 0.35
N LYS A 208 -18.81 -1.72 1.61
CA LYS A 208 -18.38 -0.81 2.66
C LYS A 208 -17.29 -1.36 3.56
N ASP A 209 -17.11 -2.67 3.59
CA ASP A 209 -16.17 -3.35 4.49
C ASP A 209 -15.63 -4.65 3.86
N PHE A 210 -15.10 -4.54 2.64
CA PHE A 210 -14.42 -5.65 1.99
C PHE A 210 -13.08 -5.90 2.69
N THR A 211 -12.82 -7.13 3.11
CA THR A 211 -11.65 -7.44 3.93
C THR A 211 -10.64 -8.33 3.20
N LEU A 212 -9.37 -7.95 3.29
CA LEU A 212 -8.21 -8.75 2.89
C LEU A 212 -7.31 -9.03 4.11
N THR A 213 -6.75 -10.24 4.20
CA THR A 213 -5.69 -10.55 5.16
C THR A 213 -4.35 -10.21 4.53
N LEU A 214 -3.67 -9.20 5.07
CA LEU A 214 -2.33 -8.82 4.61
C LEU A 214 -1.28 -9.80 5.12
N THR A 215 -0.29 -10.08 4.28
CA THR A 215 0.88 -10.92 4.58
C THR A 215 2.17 -10.11 4.72
N GLY A 216 2.17 -8.85 4.29
CA GLY A 216 3.32 -7.96 4.33
C GLY A 216 3.34 -6.95 3.18
N THR A 217 4.54 -6.69 2.68
CA THR A 217 4.80 -5.77 1.56
C THR A 217 5.77 -6.42 0.56
N GLU A 218 5.85 -5.87 -0.67
CA GLU A 218 6.77 -6.34 -1.73
C GLU A 218 8.27 -6.08 -1.43
N GLY A 219 8.58 -5.44 -0.30
CA GLY A 219 9.96 -5.22 0.10
C GLY A 219 10.63 -4.00 -0.54
N PHE A 220 11.94 -3.87 -0.29
CA PHE A 220 12.72 -2.70 -0.70
C PHE A 220 12.85 -2.51 -2.21
N ASP A 221 12.84 -3.59 -2.98
CA ASP A 221 12.95 -3.52 -4.45
C ASP A 221 11.79 -2.77 -5.11
N SER A 222 10.63 -2.84 -4.48
CA SER A 222 9.39 -2.18 -4.93
C SER A 222 9.04 -0.91 -4.15
N ALA A 223 9.78 -0.62 -3.07
CA ALA A 223 9.53 0.55 -2.24
C ALA A 223 10.03 1.83 -2.90
N GLN A 224 9.28 2.93 -2.75
CA GLN A 224 9.72 4.23 -3.20
C GLN A 224 10.65 4.91 -2.20
N VAL A 225 10.48 4.64 -0.90
CA VAL A 225 11.30 5.22 0.16
C VAL A 225 11.65 4.19 1.23
N THR A 226 12.74 4.48 1.94
CA THR A 226 13.16 3.74 3.13
C THR A 226 12.65 4.46 4.37
N ALA A 227 11.82 3.79 5.17
CA ALA A 227 11.48 4.26 6.51
C ALA A 227 12.58 3.86 7.50
N GLY A 228 12.88 4.75 8.44
CA GLY A 228 14.06 4.65 9.30
C GLY A 228 15.26 5.41 8.73
N GLY A 229 16.39 5.33 9.39
CA GLY A 229 17.59 6.09 8.97
C GLY A 229 18.64 6.16 10.07
N ILE A 230 19.53 7.13 9.92
CA ILE A 230 20.63 7.43 10.85
C ILE A 230 20.12 8.28 12.01
N ARG A 231 20.66 8.00 13.20
CA ARG A 231 20.49 8.76 14.43
C ARG A 231 21.79 9.44 14.81
#